data_6770e968a851d5a87d5d458567b93092
#
_entry.id   6770e968a851d5a87d5d458567b93092
#
_cell.length_a   1.000
_cell.length_b   1.000
_cell.length_c   1.000
_cell.angle_alpha   90.00
_cell.angle_beta   90.00
_cell.angle_gamma   90.00
#
_symmetry.space_group_name_H-M   'P 1'
#
loop_
_entity.id
_entity.type
_entity.pdbx_description
1 polymer ?
#
loop_
_entity_poly.entity_id
_entity_poly.type
_entity_poly.pdbx_seq_one_letter_code
_entity_poly.pdbx_strand_id
1 'polypeptide(L)'
;MLGISKETVHALPEVHYPGKVILIDSAAKARDAVAYLLKQPQIGFDTETRPSFQKNHRYKVSLVQLSVPGECFLFRLKQIGSLDGLMSIFENPAIQKIGLSLKDDFHSLAKLCEFTPAGFVELQTFVKEYEIADNSLQKIFALIFGQRISKNQRLTNWEAAELTPGQQSYAAIDAWACVEIYNHLMAGRFHPEECPYKIDDETAKMLQNSVGIHLPLKNADGEQPSDEISPAIAESTALNGKPVKRKRGGESRTVKASVRKPRKSKASDDAAKENPAKPKATKKTAKKADTVKPKEAKVT
;
A
#
# COMPACT_ATOMS: atom_id res chain seq x y z
N MET A 1 6.80 -25.97 15.12
CA MET A 1 6.39 -24.83 14.29
C MET A 1 6.90 -25.00 12.86
N LEU A 2 6.48 -24.12 11.94
CA LEU A 2 6.84 -24.16 10.52
C LEU A 2 7.80 -23.02 10.17
N GLY A 3 8.82 -23.35 9.35
CA GLY A 3 9.79 -22.38 8.84
C GLY A 3 10.51 -22.95 7.62
N ILE A 4 10.92 -22.09 6.69
CA ILE A 4 11.54 -22.51 5.43
C ILE A 4 12.89 -21.83 5.22
N SER A 5 13.90 -22.57 4.74
CA SER A 5 15.22 -22.00 4.46
C SER A 5 15.21 -21.12 3.22
N LYS A 6 16.18 -20.20 3.10
CA LYS A 6 16.33 -19.36 1.90
C LYS A 6 16.63 -20.21 0.66
N GLU A 7 17.43 -21.22 0.80
CA GLU A 7 17.84 -22.15 -0.26
C GLU A 7 16.62 -22.88 -0.81
N THR A 8 15.77 -23.40 0.09
CA THR A 8 14.51 -24.06 -0.31
C THR A 8 13.59 -23.11 -1.04
N VAL A 9 13.40 -21.87 -0.52
CA VAL A 9 12.58 -20.87 -1.18
C VAL A 9 13.11 -20.56 -2.59
N HIS A 10 14.43 -20.46 -2.77
CA HIS A 10 15.03 -20.20 -4.09
C HIS A 10 14.78 -21.30 -5.12
N ALA A 11 14.60 -22.54 -4.68
CA ALA A 11 14.32 -23.68 -5.56
C ALA A 11 12.84 -23.73 -6.01
N LEU A 12 11.94 -22.99 -5.36
CA LEU A 12 10.52 -22.99 -5.69
C LEU A 12 10.24 -22.20 -7.00
N PRO A 13 9.18 -22.58 -7.73
CA PRO A 13 8.74 -21.81 -8.89
C PRO A 13 8.34 -20.38 -8.51
N GLU A 14 8.66 -19.42 -9.38
CA GLU A 14 8.33 -18.02 -9.17
C GLU A 14 6.85 -17.74 -9.42
N VAL A 15 6.20 -17.01 -8.52
CA VAL A 15 4.83 -16.54 -8.70
C VAL A 15 4.81 -15.30 -9.57
N HIS A 16 3.79 -15.20 -10.42
CA HIS A 16 3.48 -14.01 -11.22
C HIS A 16 2.14 -13.42 -10.78
N TYR A 17 2.06 -12.08 -10.80
CA TYR A 17 0.80 -11.42 -10.47
C TYR A 17 -0.29 -11.81 -11.48
N PRO A 18 -1.40 -12.40 -11.03
CA PRO A 18 -2.42 -12.93 -11.94
C PRO A 18 -3.44 -11.87 -12.39
N GLY A 19 -3.39 -10.66 -11.80
CA GLY A 19 -4.39 -9.62 -12.01
C GLY A 19 -3.89 -8.47 -12.89
N LYS A 20 -4.70 -7.41 -12.95
CA LYS A 20 -4.41 -6.18 -13.66
C LYS A 20 -3.75 -5.17 -12.72
N VAL A 21 -2.63 -4.59 -13.15
CA VAL A 21 -1.99 -3.46 -12.47
C VAL A 21 -2.54 -2.15 -13.01
N ILE A 22 -2.97 -1.26 -12.11
CA ILE A 22 -3.54 0.04 -12.42
C ILE A 22 -2.65 1.11 -11.79
N LEU A 23 -1.91 1.85 -12.63
CA LEU A 23 -1.02 2.92 -12.19
C LEU A 23 -1.82 4.21 -11.94
N ILE A 24 -1.73 4.72 -10.73
CA ILE A 24 -2.40 5.95 -10.27
C ILE A 24 -1.34 7.05 -10.15
N ASP A 25 -1.26 7.86 -11.19
CA ASP A 25 -0.24 8.89 -11.43
C ASP A 25 -0.82 10.30 -11.56
N SER A 26 -2.08 10.50 -11.20
CA SER A 26 -2.73 11.80 -11.24
C SER A 26 -3.85 11.92 -10.21
N ALA A 27 -4.18 13.14 -9.80
CA ALA A 27 -5.27 13.41 -8.86
C ALA A 27 -6.65 12.92 -9.35
N ALA A 28 -6.89 12.95 -10.67
CA ALA A 28 -8.13 12.44 -11.25
C ALA A 28 -8.23 10.93 -11.07
N LYS A 29 -7.21 10.17 -11.50
CA LYS A 29 -7.16 8.71 -11.30
C LYS A 29 -7.25 8.34 -9.83
N ALA A 30 -6.61 9.12 -8.94
CA ALA A 30 -6.66 8.86 -7.50
C ALA A 30 -8.08 8.99 -6.95
N ARG A 31 -8.84 10.02 -7.32
CA ARG A 31 -10.25 10.15 -6.91
C ARG A 31 -11.10 8.97 -7.34
N ASP A 32 -10.98 8.57 -8.61
CA ASP A 32 -11.76 7.46 -9.15
C ASP A 32 -11.41 6.13 -8.48
N ALA A 33 -10.12 5.87 -8.29
CA ALA A 33 -9.62 4.68 -7.61
C ALA A 33 -10.07 4.64 -6.13
N VAL A 34 -9.98 5.75 -5.40
CA VAL A 34 -10.44 5.85 -4.01
C VAL A 34 -11.95 5.60 -3.92
N ALA A 35 -12.76 6.20 -4.80
CA ALA A 35 -14.20 6.00 -4.83
C ALA A 35 -14.59 4.53 -5.11
N TYR A 36 -13.77 3.80 -5.85
CA TYR A 36 -13.93 2.36 -6.08
C TYR A 36 -13.49 1.56 -4.83
N LEU A 37 -12.31 1.86 -4.27
CA LEU A 37 -11.72 1.14 -3.15
C LEU A 37 -12.52 1.31 -1.85
N LEU A 38 -13.15 2.46 -1.63
CA LEU A 38 -14.04 2.68 -0.48
C LEU A 38 -15.27 1.75 -0.43
N LYS A 39 -15.60 1.08 -1.54
CA LYS A 39 -16.70 0.11 -1.63
C LYS A 39 -16.24 -1.34 -1.41
N GLN A 40 -14.93 -1.56 -1.27
CA GLN A 40 -14.38 -2.90 -1.10
C GLN A 40 -14.40 -3.29 0.38
N PRO A 41 -14.82 -4.51 0.72
CA PRO A 41 -14.80 -4.97 2.12
C PRO A 41 -13.38 -5.30 2.60
N GLN A 42 -12.48 -5.63 1.67
CA GLN A 42 -11.14 -6.10 1.98
C GLN A 42 -10.14 -5.61 0.93
N ILE A 43 -8.94 -5.22 1.38
CA ILE A 43 -7.87 -4.67 0.53
C ILE A 43 -6.53 -5.20 1.04
N GLY A 44 -5.66 -5.68 0.14
CA GLY A 44 -4.25 -5.92 0.43
C GLY A 44 -3.47 -4.61 0.40
N PHE A 45 -2.55 -4.45 1.33
CA PHE A 45 -1.82 -3.20 1.54
C PHE A 45 -0.31 -3.45 1.64
N ASP A 46 0.46 -2.60 0.97
CA ASP A 46 1.91 -2.49 1.14
C ASP A 46 2.40 -1.08 0.74
N THR A 47 3.65 -0.74 1.06
CA THR A 47 4.28 0.52 0.65
C THR A 47 5.70 0.32 0.15
N GLU A 48 6.12 1.20 -0.80
CA GLU A 48 7.49 1.20 -1.27
C GLU A 48 8.17 2.55 -1.09
N THR A 49 9.40 2.46 -0.62
CA THR A 49 10.28 3.61 -0.40
C THR A 49 11.59 3.41 -1.17
N ARG A 50 12.05 4.45 -1.86
CA ARG A 50 13.37 4.41 -2.51
C ARG A 50 14.46 4.06 -1.49
N PRO A 51 15.32 3.06 -1.74
CA PRO A 51 16.40 2.72 -0.82
C PRO A 51 17.43 3.86 -0.74
N SER A 52 17.94 4.10 0.47
CA SER A 52 19.05 5.02 0.70
C SER A 52 20.31 4.24 1.04
N PHE A 53 21.38 4.52 0.33
CA PHE A 53 22.72 4.00 0.62
C PHE A 53 23.60 5.04 1.33
N GLN A 54 23.02 6.22 1.63
CA GLN A 54 23.69 7.28 2.37
C GLN A 54 23.34 7.19 3.86
N LYS A 55 24.35 7.30 4.71
CA LYS A 55 24.16 7.32 6.18
C LYS A 55 23.25 8.50 6.56
N ASN A 56 22.27 8.26 7.42
CA ASN A 56 21.33 9.26 7.94
C ASN A 56 20.39 9.92 6.89
N HIS A 57 20.29 9.36 5.69
CA HIS A 57 19.32 9.81 4.71
C HIS A 57 18.22 8.75 4.52
N ARG A 58 16.97 9.16 4.69
CA ARG A 58 15.78 8.31 4.42
C ARG A 58 14.87 9.02 3.45
N TYR A 59 14.46 8.31 2.41
CA TYR A 59 13.43 8.79 1.49
C TYR A 59 12.05 8.63 2.12
N LYS A 60 11.08 9.41 1.63
CA LYS A 60 9.68 9.27 1.99
C LYS A 60 9.05 8.12 1.21
N VAL A 61 7.91 7.60 1.67
CA VAL A 61 7.11 6.64 0.90
C VAL A 61 6.80 7.21 -0.47
N SER A 62 7.06 6.44 -1.51
CA SER A 62 6.91 6.85 -2.91
C SER A 62 5.70 6.23 -3.58
N LEU A 63 5.35 5.02 -3.13
CA LEU A 63 4.29 4.21 -3.70
C LEU A 63 3.46 3.58 -2.57
N VAL A 64 2.14 3.55 -2.76
CA VAL A 64 1.21 2.76 -1.95
C VAL A 64 0.53 1.77 -2.89
N GLN A 65 0.49 0.52 -2.48
CA GLN A 65 -0.17 -0.57 -3.20
C GLN A 65 -1.46 -0.96 -2.48
N LEU A 66 -2.57 -0.98 -3.23
CA LEU A 66 -3.87 -1.43 -2.74
C LEU A 66 -4.42 -2.50 -3.68
N SER A 67 -4.47 -3.74 -3.23
CA SER A 67 -4.91 -4.89 -4.03
C SER A 67 -6.31 -5.33 -3.63
N VAL A 68 -7.14 -5.59 -4.64
CA VAL A 68 -8.47 -6.18 -4.53
C VAL A 68 -8.57 -7.38 -5.51
N PRO A 69 -9.63 -8.20 -5.48
CA PRO A 69 -9.73 -9.32 -6.39
C PRO A 69 -9.57 -8.92 -7.87
N GLY A 70 -8.55 -9.45 -8.52
CA GLY A 70 -8.24 -9.23 -9.94
C GLY A 70 -7.53 -7.91 -10.28
N GLU A 71 -7.38 -6.97 -9.36
CA GLU A 71 -6.77 -5.65 -9.63
C GLU A 71 -5.86 -5.20 -8.49
N CYS A 72 -4.75 -4.51 -8.85
CA CYS A 72 -3.91 -3.81 -7.90
C CYS A 72 -3.66 -2.37 -8.34
N PHE A 73 -3.93 -1.43 -7.44
CA PHE A 73 -3.79 0.01 -7.63
C PHE A 73 -2.46 0.48 -7.05
N LEU A 74 -1.60 1.04 -7.90
CA LEU A 74 -0.29 1.55 -7.52
C LEU A 74 -0.33 3.08 -7.47
N PHE A 75 -0.47 3.65 -6.27
CA PHE A 75 -0.56 5.10 -6.06
C PHE A 75 0.82 5.72 -5.99
N ARG A 76 1.18 6.53 -6.98
CA ARG A 76 2.42 7.29 -7.03
C ARG A 76 2.28 8.59 -6.23
N LEU A 77 2.69 8.57 -4.96
CA LEU A 77 2.35 9.62 -3.99
C LEU A 77 2.78 11.04 -4.42
N LYS A 78 3.92 11.18 -5.10
CA LYS A 78 4.38 12.47 -5.63
C LYS A 78 3.51 13.02 -6.77
N GLN A 79 2.77 12.17 -7.47
CA GLN A 79 2.03 12.53 -8.69
C GLN A 79 0.54 12.75 -8.43
N ILE A 80 0.00 12.13 -7.38
CA ILE A 80 -1.43 12.25 -7.05
C ILE A 80 -1.78 13.55 -6.29
N GLY A 81 -0.78 14.22 -5.71
CA GLY A 81 -0.98 15.46 -4.95
C GLY A 81 -1.45 15.22 -3.53
N SER A 82 -2.77 15.34 -3.26
CA SER A 82 -3.32 15.09 -1.92
C SER A 82 -3.40 13.61 -1.56
N LEU A 83 -3.16 13.30 -0.27
CA LEU A 83 -3.29 11.96 0.32
C LEU A 83 -4.65 11.75 1.02
N ASP A 84 -5.51 12.75 1.13
CA ASP A 84 -6.77 12.69 1.90
C ASP A 84 -7.65 11.51 1.49
N GLY A 85 -7.70 11.22 0.19
CA GLY A 85 -8.44 10.07 -0.32
C GLY A 85 -7.89 8.73 0.17
N LEU A 86 -6.57 8.58 0.26
CA LEU A 86 -5.95 7.38 0.84
C LEU A 86 -6.20 7.29 2.35
N MET A 87 -6.14 8.43 3.05
CA MET A 87 -6.42 8.47 4.48
C MET A 87 -7.86 8.04 4.76
N SER A 88 -8.82 8.44 3.94
CA SER A 88 -10.21 8.00 4.08
C SER A 88 -10.40 6.47 3.98
N ILE A 89 -9.51 5.77 3.24
CA ILE A 89 -9.47 4.31 3.22
C ILE A 89 -8.78 3.77 4.47
N PHE A 90 -7.62 4.34 4.85
CA PHE A 90 -6.81 3.83 5.95
C PHE A 90 -7.46 4.00 7.32
N GLU A 91 -8.25 5.04 7.50
CA GLU A 91 -8.99 5.33 8.73
C GLU A 91 -10.37 4.67 8.78
N ASN A 92 -10.81 4.02 7.71
CA ASN A 92 -12.13 3.39 7.65
C ASN A 92 -12.11 2.00 8.31
N PRO A 93 -12.73 1.81 9.50
CA PRO A 93 -12.77 0.52 10.19
C PRO A 93 -13.64 -0.53 9.48
N ALA A 94 -14.54 -0.11 8.58
CA ALA A 94 -15.40 -1.04 7.84
C ALA A 94 -14.67 -1.74 6.69
N ILE A 95 -13.51 -1.24 6.28
CA ILE A 95 -12.66 -1.87 5.26
C ILE A 95 -11.54 -2.62 5.99
N GLN A 96 -11.41 -3.90 5.77
CA GLN A 96 -10.29 -4.68 6.27
C GLN A 96 -9.07 -4.46 5.35
N LYS A 97 -7.97 -3.96 5.90
CA LYS A 97 -6.69 -3.82 5.19
C LYS A 97 -5.70 -4.84 5.72
N ILE A 98 -5.14 -5.66 4.84
CA ILE A 98 -4.24 -6.75 5.20
C ILE A 98 -2.86 -6.43 4.69
N GLY A 99 -1.90 -6.36 5.58
CA GLY A 99 -0.50 -6.07 5.26
C GLY A 99 0.47 -6.83 6.16
N LEU A 100 1.75 -6.65 5.91
CA LEU A 100 2.82 -7.30 6.65
C LEU A 100 3.86 -6.27 7.08
N SER A 101 4.28 -6.28 8.35
CA SER A 101 5.18 -5.27 8.96
C SER A 101 4.57 -3.86 9.00
N LEU A 102 3.28 -3.75 9.21
CA LEU A 102 2.49 -2.52 9.15
C LEU A 102 3.03 -1.37 10.01
N LYS A 103 3.69 -1.68 11.13
CA LYS A 103 4.29 -0.67 12.02
C LYS A 103 5.29 0.24 11.27
N ASP A 104 6.12 -0.35 10.40
CA ASP A 104 7.12 0.39 9.63
C ASP A 104 6.47 1.27 8.56
N ASP A 105 5.40 0.76 7.92
CA ASP A 105 4.61 1.50 6.94
C ASP A 105 3.90 2.70 7.57
N PHE A 106 3.23 2.48 8.71
CA PHE A 106 2.55 3.55 9.44
C PHE A 106 3.53 4.64 9.90
N HIS A 107 4.68 4.23 10.45
CA HIS A 107 5.73 5.18 10.83
C HIS A 107 6.25 5.99 9.63
N SER A 108 6.33 5.38 8.47
CA SER A 108 6.79 6.05 7.24
C SER A 108 5.72 6.95 6.62
N LEU A 109 4.46 6.54 6.64
CA LEU A 109 3.32 7.33 6.18
C LEU A 109 3.02 8.52 7.09
N ALA A 110 3.16 8.36 8.41
CA ALA A 110 2.97 9.43 9.40
C ALA A 110 3.92 10.63 9.19
N LYS A 111 5.04 10.43 8.48
CA LYS A 111 5.93 11.53 8.06
C LYS A 111 5.37 12.36 6.88
N LEU A 112 4.33 11.88 6.22
CA LEU A 112 3.68 12.55 5.09
C LEU A 112 2.40 13.26 5.51
N CYS A 113 1.61 12.63 6.37
CA CYS A 113 0.33 13.15 6.87
C CYS A 113 -0.03 12.44 8.18
N GLU A 114 -0.77 13.14 9.04
CA GLU A 114 -1.37 12.53 10.23
C GLU A 114 -2.56 11.67 9.81
N PHE A 115 -2.68 10.48 10.38
CA PHE A 115 -3.83 9.60 10.21
C PHE A 115 -3.91 8.59 11.36
N THR A 116 -5.10 8.06 11.61
CA THR A 116 -5.34 7.02 12.61
C THR A 116 -5.69 5.71 11.91
N PRO A 117 -4.75 4.76 11.80
CA PRO A 117 -5.01 3.50 11.11
C PRO A 117 -6.12 2.71 11.81
N ALA A 118 -7.12 2.26 11.04
CA ALA A 118 -8.23 1.47 11.53
C ALA A 118 -8.53 0.30 10.57
N GLY A 119 -8.99 -0.85 11.08
CA GLY A 119 -9.34 -2.02 10.28
C GLY A 119 -8.15 -2.72 9.61
N PHE A 120 -6.93 -2.56 10.11
CA PHE A 120 -5.75 -3.26 9.62
C PHE A 120 -5.55 -4.62 10.30
N VAL A 121 -5.05 -5.57 9.53
CA VAL A 121 -4.63 -6.90 9.99
C VAL A 121 -3.15 -7.08 9.70
N GLU A 122 -2.37 -7.31 10.77
CA GLU A 122 -0.93 -7.60 10.68
C GLU A 122 -0.71 -9.09 10.47
N LEU A 123 -0.24 -9.46 9.26
CA LEU A 123 -0.04 -10.86 8.91
C LEU A 123 1.03 -11.56 9.75
N GLN A 124 2.09 -10.87 10.17
CA GLN A 124 3.13 -11.48 11.01
C GLN A 124 2.56 -12.01 12.34
N THR A 125 1.53 -11.38 12.86
CA THR A 125 0.82 -11.85 14.06
C THR A 125 -0.19 -12.93 13.70
N PHE A 126 -0.97 -12.72 12.65
CA PHE A 126 -2.04 -13.60 12.24
C PHE A 126 -1.55 -15.02 11.87
N VAL A 127 -0.46 -15.13 11.12
CA VAL A 127 0.06 -16.45 10.67
C VAL A 127 0.59 -17.31 11.81
N LYS A 128 0.85 -16.76 13.00
CA LYS A 128 1.30 -17.52 14.17
C LYS A 128 0.24 -18.48 14.68
N GLU A 129 -1.04 -18.18 14.49
CA GLU A 129 -2.16 -19.06 14.81
C GLU A 129 -2.13 -20.36 13.96
N TYR A 130 -1.41 -20.34 12.84
CA TYR A 130 -1.19 -21.47 11.93
C TYR A 130 0.20 -22.08 12.07
N GLU A 131 0.83 -21.94 13.23
CA GLU A 131 2.16 -22.46 13.57
C GLU A 131 3.31 -21.94 12.70
N ILE A 132 3.13 -20.89 11.90
CA ILE A 132 4.16 -20.31 11.04
C ILE A 132 5.05 -19.39 11.87
N ALA A 133 6.34 -19.73 11.99
CA ALA A 133 7.35 -18.96 12.72
C ALA A 133 8.02 -17.87 11.87
N ASP A 134 8.05 -18.04 10.56
CA ASP A 134 8.65 -17.07 9.63
C ASP A 134 7.86 -15.76 9.60
N ASN A 135 8.58 -14.63 9.42
CA ASN A 135 8.04 -13.28 9.47
C ASN A 135 8.14 -12.54 8.13
N SER A 136 8.79 -13.11 7.11
CA SER A 136 8.89 -12.46 5.80
C SER A 136 7.80 -12.94 4.86
N LEU A 137 7.17 -12.01 4.12
CA LEU A 137 6.12 -12.29 3.15
C LEU A 137 6.52 -13.44 2.20
N GLN A 138 7.72 -13.38 1.65
CA GLN A 138 8.23 -14.40 0.72
C GLN A 138 8.23 -15.81 1.34
N LYS A 139 8.65 -15.94 2.60
CA LYS A 139 8.73 -17.24 3.27
C LYS A 139 7.37 -17.77 3.68
N ILE A 140 6.50 -16.87 4.19
CA ILE A 140 5.12 -17.21 4.53
C ILE A 140 4.38 -17.66 3.27
N PHE A 141 4.52 -16.93 2.17
CA PHE A 141 3.92 -17.29 0.89
C PHE A 141 4.44 -18.65 0.37
N ALA A 142 5.75 -18.88 0.50
CA ALA A 142 6.37 -20.15 0.09
C ALA A 142 5.88 -21.34 0.92
N LEU A 143 5.71 -21.16 2.23
CA LEU A 143 5.18 -22.23 3.12
C LEU A 143 3.75 -22.61 2.74
N ILE A 144 2.93 -21.64 2.36
CA ILE A 144 1.49 -21.83 2.12
C ILE A 144 1.22 -22.31 0.69
N PHE A 145 1.90 -21.73 -0.32
CA PHE A 145 1.59 -21.94 -1.73
C PHE A 145 2.65 -22.75 -2.50
N GLY A 146 3.80 -23.06 -1.87
CA GLY A 146 4.88 -23.75 -2.58
C GLY A 146 5.47 -22.94 -3.74
N GLN A 147 5.37 -21.64 -3.72
CA GLN A 147 5.87 -20.71 -4.73
C GLN A 147 6.69 -19.59 -4.07
N ARG A 148 7.63 -19.00 -4.80
CA ARG A 148 8.44 -17.89 -4.30
C ARG A 148 8.03 -16.55 -4.89
N ILE A 149 8.07 -15.51 -4.07
CA ILE A 149 8.03 -14.11 -4.51
C ILE A 149 9.48 -13.68 -4.79
N SER A 150 9.71 -13.09 -5.97
CA SER A 150 11.03 -12.55 -6.36
C SER A 150 11.33 -11.27 -5.55
N LYS A 151 12.58 -11.08 -5.12
CA LYS A 151 13.04 -9.84 -4.46
C LYS A 151 13.85 -8.89 -5.35
N ASN A 152 13.88 -9.16 -6.64
CA ASN A 152 14.77 -8.46 -7.58
C ASN A 152 14.50 -6.96 -7.69
N GLN A 153 13.28 -6.49 -7.37
CA GLN A 153 12.90 -5.09 -7.49
C GLN A 153 12.97 -4.30 -6.17
N ARG A 154 13.12 -4.97 -5.03
CA ARG A 154 13.06 -4.36 -3.70
C ARG A 154 14.00 -3.16 -3.51
N LEU A 155 15.21 -3.20 -4.08
CA LEU A 155 16.22 -2.15 -3.92
C LEU A 155 16.30 -1.22 -5.14
N THR A 156 15.25 -1.11 -5.93
CA THR A 156 15.20 -0.24 -7.10
C THR A 156 14.74 1.17 -6.78
N ASN A 157 14.80 2.07 -7.75
CA ASN A 157 14.38 3.46 -7.56
C ASN A 157 12.86 3.62 -7.72
N TRP A 158 12.12 3.58 -6.62
CA TRP A 158 10.67 3.78 -6.58
C TRP A 158 10.22 5.23 -6.87
N GLU A 159 11.15 6.18 -6.93
CA GLU A 159 10.89 7.58 -7.32
C GLU A 159 11.21 7.86 -8.81
N ALA A 160 11.52 6.83 -9.60
CA ALA A 160 11.79 6.97 -11.04
C ALA A 160 10.61 7.67 -11.76
N ALA A 161 10.86 8.37 -12.86
CA ALA A 161 9.80 9.02 -13.64
C ALA A 161 8.73 8.02 -14.08
N GLU A 162 9.16 6.83 -14.49
CA GLU A 162 8.29 5.70 -14.84
C GLU A 162 8.72 4.46 -14.06
N LEU A 163 7.74 3.66 -13.64
CA LEU A 163 7.99 2.35 -13.04
C LEU A 163 8.07 1.31 -14.16
N THR A 164 9.11 0.49 -14.14
CA THR A 164 9.24 -0.63 -15.07
C THR A 164 8.13 -1.67 -14.87
N PRO A 165 7.80 -2.48 -15.88
CA PRO A 165 6.84 -3.58 -15.71
C PRO A 165 7.23 -4.53 -14.56
N GLY A 166 8.52 -4.78 -14.36
CA GLY A 166 9.01 -5.59 -13.23
C GLY A 166 8.73 -4.97 -11.87
N GLN A 167 8.94 -3.65 -11.73
CA GLN A 167 8.58 -2.93 -10.51
C GLN A 167 7.06 -2.96 -10.24
N GLN A 168 6.27 -2.72 -11.28
CA GLN A 168 4.81 -2.74 -11.16
C GLN A 168 4.30 -4.13 -10.75
N SER A 169 4.82 -5.18 -11.36
CA SER A 169 4.47 -6.57 -11.00
C SER A 169 4.88 -6.92 -9.57
N TYR A 170 6.10 -6.56 -9.17
CA TYR A 170 6.61 -6.77 -7.82
C TYR A 170 5.73 -6.10 -6.77
N ALA A 171 5.47 -4.81 -6.91
CA ALA A 171 4.64 -4.04 -6.00
C ALA A 171 3.20 -4.58 -5.90
N ALA A 172 2.64 -5.04 -7.03
CA ALA A 172 1.32 -5.66 -7.05
C ALA A 172 1.29 -7.00 -6.31
N ILE A 173 2.35 -7.82 -6.44
CA ILE A 173 2.48 -9.12 -5.75
C ILE A 173 2.51 -8.91 -4.24
N ASP A 174 3.25 -7.93 -3.72
CA ASP A 174 3.42 -7.76 -2.29
C ASP A 174 2.08 -7.42 -1.60
N ALA A 175 1.28 -6.51 -2.14
CA ALA A 175 -0.06 -6.24 -1.62
C ALA A 175 -1.06 -7.39 -1.85
N TRP A 176 -1.04 -8.00 -3.04
CA TRP A 176 -1.92 -9.13 -3.39
C TRP A 176 -1.65 -10.35 -2.52
N ALA A 177 -0.40 -10.71 -2.31
CA ALA A 177 -0.01 -11.87 -1.51
C ALA A 177 -0.52 -11.77 -0.07
N CYS A 178 -0.61 -10.55 0.49
CA CYS A 178 -1.17 -10.35 1.82
C CYS A 178 -2.63 -10.82 1.91
N VAL A 179 -3.47 -10.45 0.94
CA VAL A 179 -4.88 -10.89 0.88
C VAL A 179 -5.00 -12.38 0.60
N GLU A 180 -4.19 -12.90 -0.32
CA GLU A 180 -4.21 -14.33 -0.67
C GLU A 180 -3.85 -15.21 0.52
N ILE A 181 -2.79 -14.87 1.27
CA ILE A 181 -2.41 -15.57 2.49
C ILE A 181 -3.57 -15.56 3.48
N TYR A 182 -4.08 -14.37 3.79
CA TYR A 182 -5.16 -14.21 4.77
C TYR A 182 -6.39 -15.03 4.39
N ASN A 183 -6.86 -14.91 3.16
CA ASN A 183 -8.06 -15.60 2.69
C ASN A 183 -7.87 -17.11 2.61
N HIS A 184 -6.67 -17.58 2.23
CA HIS A 184 -6.35 -19.01 2.19
C HIS A 184 -6.41 -19.64 3.57
N LEU A 185 -5.83 -18.97 4.56
CA LEU A 185 -5.82 -19.41 5.95
C LEU A 185 -7.22 -19.36 6.56
N MET A 186 -7.96 -18.25 6.38
CA MET A 186 -9.33 -18.11 6.88
C MET A 186 -10.30 -19.12 6.27
N ALA A 187 -10.05 -19.57 5.05
CA ALA A 187 -10.84 -20.61 4.39
C ALA A 187 -10.49 -22.04 4.86
N GLY A 188 -9.56 -22.19 5.81
CA GLY A 188 -9.12 -23.50 6.32
C GLY A 188 -8.43 -24.38 5.27
N ARG A 189 -7.77 -23.77 4.28
CA ARG A 189 -7.11 -24.48 3.17
C ARG A 189 -5.65 -24.83 3.45
N PHE A 190 -5.12 -24.40 4.57
CA PHE A 190 -3.75 -24.70 4.99
C PHE A 190 -3.77 -25.57 6.22
N HIS A 191 -3.08 -26.71 6.15
CA HIS A 191 -2.97 -27.73 7.19
C HIS A 191 -1.54 -27.78 7.70
N PRO A 192 -1.24 -27.16 8.87
CA PRO A 192 0.12 -27.13 9.42
C PRO A 192 0.75 -28.52 9.57
N GLU A 193 -0.06 -29.53 9.91
CA GLU A 193 0.38 -30.92 10.10
C GLU A 193 0.91 -31.57 8.81
N GLU A 194 0.39 -31.19 7.64
CA GLU A 194 0.78 -31.71 6.32
C GLU A 194 2.01 -30.97 5.74
N CYS A 195 2.37 -29.82 6.31
CA CYS A 195 3.49 -29.02 5.81
C CYS A 195 4.84 -29.74 6.10
N PRO A 196 5.69 -29.96 5.08
CA PRO A 196 6.95 -30.68 5.26
C PRO A 196 8.05 -29.85 5.95
N TYR A 197 7.85 -28.53 6.10
CA TYR A 197 8.88 -27.60 6.59
C TYR A 197 8.77 -27.39 8.10
N LYS A 198 8.97 -28.47 8.88
CA LYS A 198 9.00 -28.41 10.33
C LYS A 198 10.35 -27.88 10.83
N ILE A 199 10.34 -27.06 11.86
CA ILE A 199 11.52 -26.57 12.56
C ILE A 199 11.41 -26.83 14.05
N ASP A 200 12.56 -26.92 14.74
CA ASP A 200 12.61 -27.05 16.18
C ASP A 200 12.23 -25.74 16.91
N ASP A 201 11.94 -25.86 18.21
CA ASP A 201 11.47 -24.73 19.02
C ASP A 201 12.54 -23.64 19.21
N GLU A 202 13.82 -23.98 19.18
CA GLU A 202 14.90 -22.99 19.29
C GLU A 202 14.98 -22.13 18.04
N THR A 203 14.97 -22.76 16.86
CA THR A 203 14.91 -22.09 15.56
C THR A 203 13.64 -21.22 15.44
N ALA A 204 12.50 -21.74 15.89
CA ALA A 204 11.23 -20.99 15.89
C ALA A 204 11.32 -19.71 16.73
N LYS A 205 11.86 -19.81 17.95
CA LYS A 205 12.08 -18.64 18.82
C LYS A 205 13.03 -17.62 18.20
N MET A 206 14.11 -18.06 17.56
CA MET A 206 15.04 -17.16 16.86
C MET A 206 14.35 -16.40 15.72
N LEU A 207 13.52 -17.07 14.92
CA LEU A 207 12.77 -16.44 13.84
C LEU A 207 11.74 -15.43 14.35
N GLN A 208 11.01 -15.77 15.42
CA GLN A 208 10.02 -14.88 16.03
C GLN A 208 10.65 -13.64 16.66
N ASN A 209 11.81 -13.78 17.30
CA ASN A 209 12.52 -12.67 17.92
C ASN A 209 13.23 -11.76 16.89
N SER A 210 13.47 -12.23 15.67
CA SER A 210 14.13 -11.45 14.61
C SER A 210 13.30 -10.25 14.10
N VAL A 211 12.02 -10.18 14.42
CA VAL A 211 11.12 -9.04 14.09
C VAL A 211 11.45 -7.80 14.92
N GLY A 212 12.14 -7.96 16.07
CA GLY A 212 12.52 -6.85 16.95
C GLY A 212 13.89 -6.24 16.71
N ILE A 213 14.72 -6.86 15.84
CA ILE A 213 16.09 -6.39 15.61
C ILE A 213 16.16 -5.63 14.27
N HIS A 214 15.45 -4.52 14.17
CA HIS A 214 16.06 -3.36 13.54
C HIS A 214 17.02 -2.79 14.58
N LEU A 215 18.30 -3.16 14.47
CA LEU A 215 19.36 -2.49 15.23
C LEU A 215 19.14 -0.99 15.05
N PRO A 216 18.90 -0.22 16.12
CA PRO A 216 18.96 1.21 16.02
C PRO A 216 20.36 1.53 15.49
N LEU A 217 20.45 2.19 14.33
CA LEU A 217 21.69 2.77 13.88
C LEU A 217 22.10 3.71 15.02
N LYS A 218 23.11 3.32 15.80
CA LYS A 218 23.68 4.17 16.85
C LYS A 218 24.00 5.51 16.20
N ASN A 219 23.40 6.57 16.71
CA ASN A 219 23.83 7.92 16.38
C ASN A 219 25.30 8.04 16.75
N ALA A 220 26.05 8.88 16.04
CA ALA A 220 27.49 9.05 16.26
C ALA A 220 27.85 9.41 17.71
N ASP A 221 26.86 9.80 18.53
CA ASP A 221 26.99 10.27 19.91
C ASP A 221 26.53 9.25 20.97
N GLY A 222 26.17 8.02 20.57
CA GLY A 222 25.93 6.93 21.52
C GLY A 222 24.61 6.97 22.31
N GLU A 223 23.76 7.97 22.10
CA GLU A 223 22.46 8.06 22.77
C GLU A 223 21.35 7.32 21.98
N GLN A 224 20.51 6.58 22.71
CA GLN A 224 19.30 5.96 22.16
C GLN A 224 18.23 7.03 21.93
N PRO A 225 17.53 7.03 20.79
CA PRO A 225 16.33 7.88 20.65
C PRO A 225 15.28 7.40 21.65
N SER A 226 14.75 8.33 22.44
CA SER A 226 13.63 8.09 23.35
C SER A 226 12.42 7.58 22.57
N ASP A 227 11.95 6.38 22.89
CA ASP A 227 10.73 5.78 22.37
C ASP A 227 9.47 6.48 22.96
N GLU A 228 9.29 7.75 22.71
CA GLU A 228 7.99 8.39 22.92
C GLU A 228 7.10 8.13 21.70
N ILE A 229 6.46 6.97 21.71
CA ILE A 229 5.36 6.65 20.80
C ILE A 229 4.15 7.45 21.28
N SER A 230 3.63 8.32 20.43
CA SER A 230 2.35 9.01 20.68
C SER A 230 1.27 8.00 21.06
N PRO A 231 0.47 8.20 22.12
CA PRO A 231 -0.46 7.19 22.67
C PRO A 231 -1.53 6.69 21.69
N ALA A 232 -1.75 7.38 20.59
CA ALA A 232 -2.73 7.00 19.57
C ALA A 232 -2.41 5.70 18.81
N ILE A 233 -1.13 5.28 18.76
CA ILE A 233 -0.73 4.08 18.00
C ILE A 233 -0.78 2.81 18.86
N ALA A 234 -0.71 2.95 20.19
CA ALA A 234 -0.69 1.82 21.11
C ALA A 234 -2.09 1.17 21.31
N GLU A 235 -3.18 1.89 21.10
CA GLU A 235 -4.54 1.38 21.32
C GLU A 235 -5.13 0.59 20.14
N SER A 236 -4.60 0.74 18.93
CA SER A 236 -5.15 0.06 17.74
C SER A 236 -4.82 -1.44 17.66
N THR A 237 -3.88 -1.93 18.48
CA THR A 237 -3.51 -3.37 18.52
C THR A 237 -4.21 -4.17 19.61
N ALA A 238 -5.09 -3.56 20.43
CA ALA A 238 -5.66 -4.19 21.64
C ALA A 238 -7.18 -4.39 21.61
N LEU A 239 -7.87 -4.41 20.46
CA LEU A 239 -9.32 -4.59 20.42
C LEU A 239 -9.74 -5.96 19.86
N ASN A 240 -9.56 -7.01 20.68
CA ASN A 240 -10.46 -8.15 20.69
C ASN A 240 -11.24 -8.15 22.02
N GLY A 241 -12.47 -7.66 21.94
CA GLY A 241 -13.62 -7.99 22.76
C GLY A 241 -13.57 -7.86 24.29
N LYS A 242 -14.11 -6.74 24.82
CA LYS A 242 -15.14 -6.74 25.90
C LYS A 242 -15.72 -5.33 26.08
N PRO A 243 -17.02 -5.17 26.39
CA PRO A 243 -17.67 -3.85 26.47
C PRO A 243 -17.32 -3.14 27.78
N VAL A 244 -16.79 -1.91 27.69
CA VAL A 244 -16.55 -1.05 28.85
C VAL A 244 -17.81 -0.22 29.16
N LYS A 245 -18.32 -0.34 30.37
CA LYS A 245 -19.46 0.43 30.90
C LYS A 245 -19.12 1.92 31.03
N ARG A 246 -19.86 2.78 30.35
CA ARG A 246 -19.81 4.24 30.53
C ARG A 246 -20.38 4.64 31.91
N LYS A 247 -19.56 5.33 32.72
CA LYS A 247 -20.04 6.13 33.87
C LYS A 247 -20.42 7.54 33.38
N ARG A 248 -21.67 7.92 33.63
CA ARG A 248 -22.16 9.30 33.50
C ARG A 248 -21.65 10.13 34.71
N GLY A 249 -21.09 11.29 34.44
CA GLY A 249 -20.86 12.34 35.43
C GLY A 249 -20.93 13.68 34.70
N GLY A 250 -21.95 14.49 35.01
CA GLY A 250 -22.22 15.75 34.39
C GLY A 250 -21.42 16.89 35.02
N GLU A 251 -21.24 17.96 34.28
CA GLU A 251 -21.49 19.31 34.78
C GLU A 251 -21.48 20.32 33.62
N SER A 252 -22.55 21.11 33.62
CA SER A 252 -22.86 22.18 32.69
C SER A 252 -21.99 23.41 32.99
N ARG A 253 -21.41 24.02 31.95
CA ARG A 253 -21.02 25.44 31.98
C ARG A 253 -21.37 26.12 30.67
N THR A 254 -22.40 26.94 30.75
CA THR A 254 -22.83 27.92 29.75
C THR A 254 -21.76 28.96 29.51
N VAL A 255 -21.38 29.21 28.25
CA VAL A 255 -20.70 30.45 27.84
C VAL A 255 -21.43 31.03 26.63
N LYS A 256 -21.73 32.35 26.78
CA LYS A 256 -22.56 33.18 25.91
C LYS A 256 -21.97 33.40 24.52
N ALA A 257 -22.84 33.33 23.53
CA ALA A 257 -22.56 33.75 22.13
C ALA A 257 -22.49 35.29 22.03
N SER A 258 -21.47 35.81 21.38
CA SER A 258 -21.44 37.17 20.88
C SER A 258 -21.54 37.19 19.36
N VAL A 259 -22.63 37.77 18.88
CA VAL A 259 -22.99 38.00 17.47
C VAL A 259 -22.13 39.16 16.92
N ARG A 260 -21.39 38.94 15.81
CA ARG A 260 -20.84 40.03 14.98
C ARG A 260 -21.46 39.99 13.57
N LYS A 261 -22.04 41.14 13.19
CA LYS A 261 -22.69 41.42 11.91
C LYS A 261 -21.67 41.51 10.75
N PRO A 262 -22.09 41.22 9.50
CA PRO A 262 -21.22 41.31 8.34
C PRO A 262 -21.10 42.74 7.80
N ARG A 263 -19.91 43.09 7.32
CA ARG A 263 -19.58 44.33 6.64
C ARG A 263 -19.84 44.20 5.13
N LYS A 264 -20.63 45.13 4.59
CA LYS A 264 -20.85 45.34 3.14
C LYS A 264 -19.59 45.90 2.49
N SER A 265 -19.17 45.37 1.33
CA SER A 265 -18.26 46.05 0.42
C SER A 265 -18.92 46.29 -0.90
N LYS A 266 -18.62 47.49 -1.43
CA LYS A 266 -19.21 48.16 -2.60
C LYS A 266 -18.82 47.52 -3.93
N ALA A 267 -19.78 47.52 -4.84
CA ALA A 267 -19.58 47.32 -6.26
C ALA A 267 -18.88 48.55 -6.90
N SER A 268 -18.03 48.26 -7.91
CA SER A 268 -17.71 49.24 -8.95
C SER A 268 -17.77 48.55 -10.30
N ASP A 269 -18.70 49.00 -11.12
CA ASP A 269 -18.84 48.71 -12.56
C ASP A 269 -17.67 49.29 -13.34
N ASP A 270 -17.18 48.53 -14.33
CA ASP A 270 -16.73 49.14 -15.58
C ASP A 270 -16.89 48.12 -16.73
N ALA A 271 -17.57 48.64 -17.77
CA ALA A 271 -17.99 47.93 -18.96
C ALA A 271 -17.08 48.22 -20.15
N ALA A 272 -17.19 47.36 -21.15
CA ALA A 272 -16.89 47.54 -22.58
C ALA A 272 -15.55 46.89 -23.04
N LYS A 273 -15.46 46.13 -24.10
CA LYS A 273 -16.09 46.08 -25.43
C LYS A 273 -15.69 44.81 -26.17
N GLU A 274 -16.62 44.36 -27.00
CA GLU A 274 -16.51 43.34 -28.06
C GLU A 274 -15.31 43.52 -29.03
N ASN A 275 -14.76 42.44 -29.63
CA ASN A 275 -15.18 42.00 -30.96
C ASN A 275 -14.42 40.69 -31.40
N PRO A 276 -15.04 39.85 -32.25
CA PRO A 276 -14.56 38.51 -32.57
C PRO A 276 -13.79 38.46 -33.89
N ALA A 277 -12.87 37.52 -34.04
CA ALA A 277 -12.26 37.18 -35.32
C ALA A 277 -12.52 35.70 -35.71
N LYS A 278 -13.07 35.58 -36.92
CA LYS A 278 -13.43 34.33 -37.62
C LYS A 278 -12.21 33.56 -38.17
N PRO A 279 -12.38 32.29 -38.53
CA PRO A 279 -11.33 31.36 -38.86
C PRO A 279 -10.89 31.41 -40.32
N LYS A 280 -9.64 31.09 -40.60
CA LYS A 280 -9.12 30.83 -41.96
C LYS A 280 -8.96 29.34 -42.21
N ALA A 281 -9.66 28.90 -43.25
CA ALA A 281 -9.49 27.58 -43.87
C ALA A 281 -8.27 27.56 -44.81
N THR A 282 -7.53 26.49 -44.83
CA THR A 282 -6.62 26.15 -45.95
C THR A 282 -6.67 24.65 -46.25
N LYS A 283 -7.21 24.40 -47.36
CA LYS A 283 -7.01 23.52 -48.53
C LYS A 283 -6.31 22.19 -48.35
N LYS A 284 -7.07 21.17 -48.78
CA LYS A 284 -6.73 19.83 -49.21
C LYS A 284 -5.61 19.80 -50.26
N THR A 285 -4.69 18.82 -50.13
CA THR A 285 -4.08 18.16 -51.29
C THR A 285 -4.10 16.65 -51.06
N ALA A 286 -4.79 15.97 -51.99
CA ALA A 286 -4.86 14.53 -52.13
C ALA A 286 -3.59 14.04 -52.87
N LYS A 287 -3.03 12.87 -52.47
CA LYS A 287 -2.14 12.07 -53.30
C LYS A 287 -2.48 10.59 -53.15
N LYS A 288 -2.93 10.09 -54.26
CA LYS A 288 -3.03 8.75 -54.86
C LYS A 288 -2.51 7.53 -54.08
N ALA A 289 -3.38 6.55 -54.06
CA ALA A 289 -3.13 5.15 -53.82
C ALA A 289 -2.24 4.51 -54.93
N ASP A 290 -1.36 3.61 -54.49
CA ASP A 290 -0.81 2.58 -55.36
C ASP A 290 -1.01 1.22 -54.69
N THR A 291 -1.76 0.41 -55.40
CA THR A 291 -2.10 -0.98 -55.12
C THR A 291 -0.92 -1.89 -55.49
N VAL A 292 -0.48 -2.75 -54.58
CA VAL A 292 0.37 -3.91 -54.92
C VAL A 292 -0.30 -5.17 -54.37
N LYS A 293 -0.59 -6.08 -55.32
CA LYS A 293 -1.18 -7.41 -55.11
C LYS A 293 -0.19 -8.39 -54.45
N PRO A 294 -0.68 -9.40 -53.75
CA PRO A 294 0.12 -10.43 -53.13
C PRO A 294 0.56 -11.51 -54.16
N LYS A 295 1.79 -12.01 -53.94
CA LYS A 295 2.31 -13.22 -54.63
C LYS A 295 2.15 -14.43 -53.70
N GLU A 296 1.42 -15.41 -54.20
CA GLU A 296 1.43 -16.79 -53.72
C GLU A 296 2.83 -17.41 -53.87
N ALA A 297 3.25 -18.19 -52.88
CA ALA A 297 4.37 -19.11 -53.01
C ALA A 297 3.91 -20.51 -52.55
N LYS A 298 4.17 -21.45 -53.45
CA LYS A 298 3.81 -22.87 -53.40
C LYS A 298 4.63 -23.64 -52.38
N VAL A 299 3.93 -24.62 -51.83
CA VAL A 299 4.44 -25.81 -51.13
C VAL A 299 5.43 -26.62 -52.00
N THR A 300 6.48 -27.06 -51.39
CA THR A 300 7.07 -28.41 -51.52
C THR A 300 7.70 -28.78 -50.19
#